data_e3699b2e50e839966094cc9540ae3416
#
_entry.id   e3699b2e50e839966094cc9540ae3416
#
_cell.length_a   1.000
_cell.length_b   1.000
_cell.length_c   1.000
_cell.angle_alpha   90.00
_cell.angle_beta   90.00
_cell.angle_gamma   90.00
#
_symmetry.space_group_name_H-M   'P 1'
#
loop_
_entity.id
_entity.type
_entity.pdbx_description
1 polymer ?
#
loop_
_entity_poly.entity_id
_entity_poly.type
_entity_poly.pdbx_seq_one_letter_code
_entity_poly.pdbx_strand_id
1 'polypeptide(L)'
;DAKAVIIYGQEGDNTSNMRMEGYEKACTEAGVEVLAKLSGNNLTDGATKAMEDLLSAYPDQIDIVLCHNDDTAIGAMNACKSAGVSDITIVGFDGNASAVKLILDGELVKATVAQQPYEMGYQVVEAAVKAVKLEPVDEVINAPVQVVTAENGQAYLDNLEAMKG
;
A
#
# COMPACT_ATOMS: atom_id res chain seq x y z
N ASP A 1 5.08 -5.53 22.50
CA ASP A 1 5.75 -4.96 21.31
C ASP A 1 5.04 -5.49 20.07
N ALA A 2 4.64 -4.60 19.15
CA ALA A 2 3.90 -4.99 17.95
C ALA A 2 4.78 -5.75 16.96
N LYS A 3 4.20 -6.72 16.25
CA LYS A 3 4.88 -7.55 15.26
C LYS A 3 4.21 -7.41 13.90
N ALA A 4 5.03 -7.26 12.87
CA ALA A 4 4.57 -7.06 11.50
C ALA A 4 5.03 -8.18 10.56
N VAL A 5 4.27 -8.36 9.49
CA VAL A 5 4.70 -9.08 8.29
C VAL A 5 4.60 -8.17 7.08
N ILE A 6 5.44 -8.42 6.07
CA ILE A 6 5.42 -7.66 4.82
C ILE A 6 5.03 -8.59 3.67
N ILE A 7 3.97 -8.23 2.96
CA ILE A 7 3.61 -8.87 1.70
C ILE A 7 4.07 -7.96 0.56
N TYR A 8 5.29 -8.22 0.07
CA TYR A 8 5.90 -7.42 -0.98
C TYR A 8 5.38 -7.82 -2.38
N GLY A 9 5.70 -7.02 -3.37
CA GLY A 9 5.24 -7.19 -4.73
C GLY A 9 5.99 -8.28 -5.50
N GLN A 10 6.25 -8.02 -6.78
CA GLN A 10 7.01 -8.94 -7.62
C GLN A 10 8.49 -8.90 -7.25
N GLU A 11 9.11 -10.07 -7.20
CA GLU A 11 10.54 -10.18 -6.94
C GLU A 11 11.37 -9.52 -8.07
N GLY A 12 12.37 -8.74 -7.68
CA GLY A 12 13.22 -7.98 -8.63
C GLY A 12 12.61 -6.69 -9.14
N ASP A 13 11.35 -6.36 -8.82
CA ASP A 13 10.77 -5.05 -9.13
C ASP A 13 11.32 -3.97 -8.20
N ASN A 14 11.86 -2.90 -8.79
CA ASN A 14 12.48 -1.80 -8.04
C ASN A 14 11.49 -1.09 -7.12
N THR A 15 10.25 -0.87 -7.58
CA THR A 15 9.20 -0.24 -6.77
C THR A 15 8.85 -1.10 -5.55
N SER A 16 8.77 -2.43 -5.76
CA SER A 16 8.54 -3.39 -4.68
C SER A 16 9.66 -3.34 -3.63
N ASN A 17 10.91 -3.31 -4.07
CA ASN A 17 12.06 -3.24 -3.18
C ASN A 17 12.08 -1.94 -2.38
N MET A 18 11.86 -0.80 -3.03
CA MET A 18 11.86 0.51 -2.35
C MET A 18 10.74 0.63 -1.31
N ARG A 19 9.53 0.14 -1.61
CA ARG A 19 8.42 0.13 -0.63
C ARG A 19 8.76 -0.78 0.56
N MET A 20 9.28 -1.97 0.30
CA MET A 20 9.69 -2.93 1.33
C MET A 20 10.77 -2.34 2.24
N GLU A 21 11.83 -1.73 1.67
CA GLU A 21 12.88 -1.04 2.44
C GLU A 21 12.32 0.08 3.31
N GLY A 22 11.36 0.86 2.78
CA GLY A 22 10.66 1.90 3.53
C GLY A 22 9.89 1.34 4.73
N TYR A 23 9.19 0.23 4.56
CA TYR A 23 8.49 -0.46 5.65
C TYR A 23 9.46 -0.98 6.70
N GLU A 24 10.54 -1.65 6.31
CA GLU A 24 11.55 -2.18 7.24
C GLU A 24 12.20 -1.06 8.06
N LYS A 25 12.53 0.04 7.41
CA LYS A 25 13.08 1.22 8.09
C LYS A 25 12.10 1.78 9.11
N ALA A 26 10.85 2.00 8.72
CA ALA A 26 9.82 2.53 9.61
C ALA A 26 9.53 1.59 10.78
N CYS A 27 9.46 0.28 10.56
CA CYS A 27 9.31 -0.73 11.61
C CYS A 27 10.48 -0.66 12.60
N THR A 28 11.72 -0.58 12.10
CA THR A 28 12.92 -0.47 12.93
C THR A 28 12.87 0.79 13.82
N GLU A 29 12.52 1.93 13.24
CA GLU A 29 12.43 3.22 13.97
C GLU A 29 11.29 3.22 15.01
N ALA A 30 10.20 2.49 14.74
CA ALA A 30 9.05 2.36 15.64
C ALA A 30 9.19 1.23 16.68
N GLY A 31 10.26 0.43 16.62
CA GLY A 31 10.43 -0.74 17.50
C GLY A 31 9.47 -1.89 17.19
N VAL A 32 8.99 -1.98 15.94
CA VAL A 32 8.13 -3.07 15.46
C VAL A 32 9.01 -4.19 14.89
N GLU A 33 8.80 -5.42 15.36
CA GLU A 33 9.50 -6.59 14.86
C GLU A 33 8.90 -7.05 13.53
N VAL A 34 9.72 -7.21 12.49
CA VAL A 34 9.29 -7.81 11.21
C VAL A 34 9.55 -9.31 11.27
N LEU A 35 8.49 -10.11 11.40
CA LEU A 35 8.57 -11.57 11.54
C LEU A 35 8.98 -12.26 10.24
N ALA A 36 8.39 -11.83 9.11
CA ALA A 36 8.64 -12.42 7.81
C ALA A 36 8.24 -11.50 6.66
N LYS A 37 8.76 -11.83 5.47
CA LYS A 37 8.45 -11.15 4.21
C LYS A 37 8.16 -12.21 3.15
N LEU A 38 6.99 -12.14 2.50
CA LEU A 38 6.61 -13.01 1.39
C LEU A 38 6.12 -12.21 0.19
N SER A 39 6.34 -12.74 -1.02
CA SER A 39 5.82 -12.10 -2.23
C SER A 39 4.34 -12.41 -2.42
N GLY A 40 3.54 -11.35 -2.63
CA GLY A 40 2.16 -11.44 -3.11
C GLY A 40 2.05 -11.28 -4.64
N ASN A 41 3.18 -11.07 -5.31
CA ASN A 41 3.26 -10.96 -6.78
C ASN A 41 2.37 -9.85 -7.37
N ASN A 42 2.09 -8.80 -6.60
CA ASN A 42 1.18 -7.68 -6.91
C ASN A 42 -0.29 -8.07 -7.12
N LEU A 43 -0.67 -9.30 -6.77
CA LEU A 43 -1.99 -9.88 -7.06
C LEU A 43 -2.72 -10.30 -5.78
N THR A 44 -4.05 -10.16 -5.79
CA THR A 44 -4.93 -10.60 -4.70
C THR A 44 -4.73 -12.08 -4.36
N ASP A 45 -4.74 -12.96 -5.36
CA ASP A 45 -4.58 -14.42 -5.14
C ASP A 45 -3.21 -14.77 -4.56
N GLY A 46 -2.14 -14.13 -5.07
CA GLY A 46 -0.79 -14.31 -4.56
C GLY A 46 -0.66 -13.88 -3.11
N ALA A 47 -1.24 -12.73 -2.77
CA ALA A 47 -1.24 -12.23 -1.40
C ALA A 47 -2.13 -13.05 -0.46
N THR A 48 -3.26 -13.59 -0.94
CA THR A 48 -4.08 -14.51 -0.15
C THR A 48 -3.27 -15.73 0.27
N LYS A 49 -2.58 -16.37 -0.67
CA LYS A 49 -1.73 -17.51 -0.37
C LYS A 49 -0.57 -17.15 0.56
N ALA A 50 0.11 -16.04 0.31
CA ALA A 50 1.20 -15.57 1.18
C ALA A 50 0.71 -15.33 2.61
N MET A 51 -0.48 -14.75 2.78
CA MET A 51 -1.04 -14.51 4.12
C MET A 51 -1.48 -15.80 4.80
N GLU A 52 -2.04 -16.78 4.10
CA GLU A 52 -2.34 -18.12 4.63
C GLU A 52 -1.08 -18.79 5.17
N ASP A 53 0.02 -18.74 4.42
CA ASP A 53 1.31 -19.27 4.84
C ASP A 53 1.85 -18.55 6.08
N LEU A 54 1.72 -17.21 6.14
CA LEU A 54 2.14 -16.38 7.29
C LEU A 54 1.31 -16.66 8.54
N LEU A 55 -0.01 -16.77 8.43
CA LEU A 55 -0.89 -17.12 9.55
C LEU A 55 -0.58 -18.51 10.11
N SER A 56 -0.23 -19.46 9.23
CA SER A 56 0.17 -20.80 9.64
C SER A 56 1.53 -20.83 10.33
N ALA A 57 2.49 -20.01 9.87
CA ALA A 57 3.85 -19.97 10.43
C ALA A 57 3.92 -19.18 11.75
N TYR A 58 3.06 -18.16 11.94
CA TYR A 58 3.07 -17.25 13.07
C TYR A 58 1.68 -17.11 13.72
N PRO A 59 1.09 -18.21 14.23
CA PRO A 59 -0.25 -18.17 14.81
C PRO A 59 -0.31 -17.20 15.98
N ASP A 60 -1.31 -16.32 15.97
CA ASP A 60 -1.60 -15.31 17.01
C ASP A 60 -0.43 -14.35 17.31
N GLN A 61 0.47 -14.14 16.35
CA GLN A 61 1.64 -13.28 16.54
C GLN A 61 1.68 -12.06 15.61
N ILE A 62 0.78 -11.96 14.65
CA ILE A 62 0.81 -10.90 13.64
C ILE A 62 -0.17 -9.79 14.05
N ASP A 63 0.34 -8.59 14.31
CA ASP A 63 -0.46 -7.40 14.62
C ASP A 63 -0.69 -6.54 13.37
N ILE A 64 0.32 -6.50 12.49
CA ILE A 64 0.36 -5.58 11.33
C ILE A 64 0.74 -6.33 10.06
N VAL A 65 0.02 -6.07 8.98
CA VAL A 65 0.37 -6.54 7.63
C VAL A 65 0.61 -5.33 6.72
N LEU A 66 1.85 -5.19 6.25
CA LEU A 66 2.27 -4.13 5.34
C LEU A 66 2.28 -4.68 3.92
N CYS A 67 1.37 -4.19 3.09
CA CYS A 67 1.14 -4.72 1.76
C CYS A 67 1.73 -3.80 0.68
N HIS A 68 2.29 -4.43 -0.38
CA HIS A 68 2.87 -3.70 -1.50
C HIS A 68 1.87 -2.74 -2.18
N ASN A 69 0.63 -3.21 -2.37
CA ASN A 69 -0.45 -2.43 -2.97
C ASN A 69 -1.82 -2.82 -2.38
N ASP A 70 -2.87 -2.18 -2.85
CA ASP A 70 -4.23 -2.41 -2.36
C ASP A 70 -4.77 -3.79 -2.74
N ASP A 71 -4.39 -4.33 -3.90
CA ASP A 71 -4.79 -5.69 -4.30
C ASP A 71 -4.19 -6.74 -3.37
N THR A 72 -2.94 -6.56 -2.95
CA THR A 72 -2.30 -7.43 -1.96
C THR A 72 -2.92 -7.24 -0.57
N ALA A 73 -3.34 -6.03 -0.19
CA ALA A 73 -4.06 -5.78 1.06
C ALA A 73 -5.42 -6.48 1.11
N ILE A 74 -6.16 -6.45 0.00
CA ILE A 74 -7.44 -7.17 -0.14
C ILE A 74 -7.22 -8.68 -0.05
N GLY A 75 -6.17 -9.20 -0.68
CA GLY A 75 -5.80 -10.62 -0.60
C GLY A 75 -5.47 -11.06 0.83
N ALA A 76 -4.65 -10.29 1.53
CA ALA A 76 -4.32 -10.54 2.94
C ALA A 76 -5.58 -10.52 3.83
N MET A 77 -6.46 -9.53 3.63
CA MET A 77 -7.73 -9.45 4.35
C MET A 77 -8.61 -10.69 4.11
N ASN A 78 -8.71 -11.16 2.87
CA ASN A 78 -9.51 -12.34 2.54
C ASN A 78 -8.99 -13.59 3.27
N ALA A 79 -7.67 -13.80 3.34
CA ALA A 79 -7.06 -14.89 4.09
C ALA A 79 -7.37 -14.78 5.60
N CYS A 80 -7.21 -13.59 6.20
CA CYS A 80 -7.54 -13.35 7.60
C CYS A 80 -9.02 -13.69 7.90
N LYS A 81 -9.94 -13.18 7.07
CA LYS A 81 -11.38 -13.47 7.22
C LYS A 81 -11.68 -14.96 7.12
N SER A 82 -11.07 -15.66 6.17
CA SER A 82 -11.24 -17.10 6.00
C SER A 82 -10.72 -17.91 7.20
N ALA A 83 -9.67 -17.42 7.84
CA ALA A 83 -9.09 -18.01 9.05
C ALA A 83 -9.82 -17.58 10.35
N GLY A 84 -10.79 -16.66 10.27
CA GLY A 84 -11.50 -16.12 11.44
C GLY A 84 -10.66 -15.14 12.28
N VAL A 85 -9.61 -14.57 11.71
CA VAL A 85 -8.74 -13.58 12.37
C VAL A 85 -9.29 -12.18 12.14
N SER A 86 -9.45 -11.39 13.21
CA SER A 86 -10.12 -10.07 13.17
C SER A 86 -9.36 -8.94 13.88
N ASP A 87 -8.23 -9.21 14.50
CA ASP A 87 -7.45 -8.26 15.32
C ASP A 87 -6.14 -7.81 14.66
N ILE A 88 -6.03 -8.02 13.35
CA ILE A 88 -4.88 -7.59 12.53
C ILE A 88 -5.16 -6.26 11.83
N THR A 89 -4.20 -5.36 11.82
CA THR A 89 -4.22 -4.12 11.04
C THR A 89 -3.51 -4.32 9.70
N ILE A 90 -4.22 -4.09 8.59
CA ILE A 90 -3.67 -4.21 7.24
C ILE A 90 -3.54 -2.82 6.62
N VAL A 91 -2.39 -2.54 5.99
CA VAL A 91 -2.12 -1.30 5.28
C VAL A 91 -1.77 -1.59 3.82
N GLY A 92 -2.43 -0.88 2.89
CA GLY A 92 -2.23 -0.96 1.46
C GLY A 92 -1.45 0.22 0.88
N PHE A 93 -1.37 0.25 -0.44
CA PHE A 93 -0.77 1.32 -1.23
C PHE A 93 -1.52 1.42 -2.56
N ASP A 94 -1.66 2.58 -3.13
CA ASP A 94 -2.22 3.05 -4.39
C ASP A 94 -3.42 3.99 -4.21
N GLY A 95 -4.26 3.80 -3.19
CA GLY A 95 -5.49 4.58 -2.99
C GLY A 95 -6.64 4.12 -3.88
N ASN A 96 -6.73 2.83 -4.18
CA ASN A 96 -7.83 2.29 -4.97
C ASN A 96 -9.17 2.47 -4.26
N ALA A 97 -10.19 2.90 -5.01
CA ALA A 97 -11.53 3.13 -4.45
C ALA A 97 -12.11 1.90 -3.74
N SER A 98 -11.76 0.68 -4.17
CA SER A 98 -12.16 -0.58 -3.51
C SER A 98 -11.56 -0.71 -2.11
N ALA A 99 -10.27 -0.42 -1.95
CA ALA A 99 -9.59 -0.46 -0.65
C ALA A 99 -10.11 0.64 0.28
N VAL A 100 -10.33 1.86 -0.25
CA VAL A 100 -10.88 2.96 0.54
C VAL A 100 -12.29 2.65 1.05
N LYS A 101 -13.14 1.99 0.27
CA LYS A 101 -14.45 1.52 0.74
C LYS A 101 -14.32 0.54 1.88
N LEU A 102 -13.40 -0.43 1.81
CA LEU A 102 -13.16 -1.37 2.91
C LEU A 102 -12.67 -0.65 4.19
N ILE A 103 -11.85 0.39 4.05
CA ILE A 103 -11.43 1.23 5.18
C ILE A 103 -12.65 1.91 5.84
N LEU A 104 -13.55 2.49 5.03
CA LEU A 104 -14.76 3.17 5.50
C LEU A 104 -15.76 2.19 6.14
N ASP A 105 -15.85 0.96 5.61
CA ASP A 105 -16.71 -0.11 6.15
C ASP A 105 -16.15 -0.70 7.46
N GLY A 106 -14.98 -0.24 7.93
CA GLY A 106 -14.38 -0.70 9.18
C GLY A 106 -13.68 -2.05 9.10
N GLU A 107 -13.41 -2.54 7.89
CA GLU A 107 -12.72 -3.80 7.64
C GLU A 107 -11.27 -3.81 8.17
N LEU A 108 -10.56 -4.92 8.02
CA LEU A 108 -9.16 -5.06 8.50
C LEU A 108 -8.18 -4.12 7.81
N VAL A 109 -8.46 -3.68 6.58
CA VAL A 109 -7.69 -2.65 5.90
C VAL A 109 -7.99 -1.31 6.57
N LYS A 110 -6.99 -0.69 7.19
CA LYS A 110 -7.15 0.55 7.98
C LYS A 110 -6.60 1.79 7.29
N ALA A 111 -5.68 1.62 6.37
CA ALA A 111 -5.12 2.74 5.60
C ALA A 111 -4.60 2.27 4.24
N THR A 112 -4.49 3.22 3.32
CA THR A 112 -3.73 3.08 2.07
C THR A 112 -2.94 4.36 1.81
N VAL A 113 -1.78 4.24 1.18
CA VAL A 113 -1.01 5.39 0.70
C VAL A 113 -1.37 5.66 -0.74
N ALA A 114 -2.21 6.66 -0.96
CA ALA A 114 -2.70 7.04 -2.28
C ALA A 114 -1.62 7.76 -3.09
N GLN A 115 -1.39 7.32 -4.29
CA GLN A 115 -0.62 8.03 -5.30
C GLN A 115 -1.47 9.16 -5.90
N GLN A 116 -0.82 10.13 -6.54
CA GLN A 116 -1.47 11.25 -7.24
C GLN A 116 -1.22 11.13 -8.77
N PRO A 117 -1.85 10.16 -9.47
CA PRO A 117 -1.53 9.87 -10.87
C PRO A 117 -1.83 11.04 -11.81
N TYR A 118 -2.84 11.85 -11.51
CA TYR A 118 -3.11 13.07 -12.27
C TYR A 118 -1.93 14.06 -12.19
N GLU A 119 -1.49 14.36 -10.98
CA GLU A 119 -0.37 15.27 -10.74
C GLU A 119 0.94 14.74 -11.31
N MET A 120 1.19 13.43 -11.17
CA MET A 120 2.35 12.77 -11.76
C MET A 120 2.36 12.93 -13.29
N GLY A 121 1.22 12.69 -13.95
CA GLY A 121 1.07 12.86 -15.39
C GLY A 121 1.27 14.33 -15.82
N TYR A 122 0.72 15.27 -15.07
CA TYR A 122 0.87 16.70 -15.32
C TYR A 122 2.34 17.13 -15.25
N GLN A 123 3.04 16.77 -14.16
CA GLN A 123 4.45 17.10 -13.96
C GLN A 123 5.37 16.53 -15.05
N VAL A 124 5.09 15.31 -15.53
CA VAL A 124 5.85 14.70 -16.64
C VAL A 124 5.73 15.54 -17.90
N VAL A 125 4.52 16.03 -18.23
CA VAL A 125 4.33 16.87 -19.41
C VAL A 125 5.01 18.22 -19.24
N GLU A 126 4.92 18.86 -18.08
CA GLU A 126 5.64 20.12 -17.80
C GLU A 126 7.16 19.95 -17.96
N ALA A 127 7.74 18.88 -17.41
CA ALA A 127 9.16 18.57 -17.55
C ALA A 127 9.55 18.35 -19.02
N ALA A 128 8.73 17.62 -19.78
CA ALA A 128 8.95 17.40 -21.21
C ALA A 128 8.93 18.71 -22.00
N VAL A 129 7.98 19.62 -21.73
CA VAL A 129 7.89 20.93 -22.38
C VAL A 129 9.11 21.78 -22.08
N LYS A 130 9.57 21.83 -20.81
CA LYS A 130 10.80 22.52 -20.44
C LYS A 130 12.01 21.96 -21.19
N ALA A 131 12.15 20.63 -21.24
CA ALA A 131 13.25 19.98 -21.95
C ALA A 131 13.28 20.31 -23.45
N VAL A 132 12.11 20.34 -24.12
CA VAL A 132 12.02 20.74 -25.55
C VAL A 132 12.43 22.19 -25.76
N LYS A 133 12.14 23.07 -24.78
CA LYS A 133 12.53 24.49 -24.81
C LYS A 133 13.98 24.73 -24.39
N LEU A 134 14.73 23.69 -24.04
CA LEU A 134 16.11 23.77 -23.46
C LEU A 134 16.14 24.58 -22.16
N GLU A 135 15.04 24.59 -21.41
CA GLU A 135 14.95 25.15 -20.07
C GLU A 135 15.44 24.13 -19.03
N PRO A 136 15.95 24.57 -17.88
CA PRO A 136 16.36 23.65 -16.81
C PRO A 136 15.19 22.79 -16.32
N VAL A 137 15.45 21.48 -16.14
CA VAL A 137 14.54 20.52 -15.52
C VAL A 137 15.23 19.97 -14.29
N ASP A 138 14.50 19.87 -13.18
CA ASP A 138 15.03 19.27 -11.97
C ASP A 138 15.38 17.80 -12.18
N GLU A 139 16.48 17.35 -11.62
CA GLU A 139 16.94 15.96 -11.73
C GLU A 139 15.95 14.98 -11.08
N VAL A 140 15.29 15.41 -10.00
CA VAL A 140 14.27 14.64 -9.27
C VAL A 140 13.03 15.51 -9.05
N ILE A 141 11.91 15.03 -9.55
CA ILE A 141 10.59 15.66 -9.33
C ILE A 141 9.77 14.71 -8.45
N ASN A 142 9.54 15.08 -7.20
CA ASN A 142 8.77 14.28 -6.27
C ASN A 142 7.27 14.47 -6.50
N ALA A 143 6.55 13.38 -6.74
CA ALA A 143 5.10 13.39 -6.72
C ALA A 143 4.58 13.24 -5.28
N PRO A 144 3.56 14.01 -4.87
CA PRO A 144 2.98 13.90 -3.55
C PRO A 144 2.26 12.57 -3.38
N VAL A 145 2.22 12.07 -2.14
CA VAL A 145 1.38 10.95 -1.72
C VAL A 145 0.46 11.41 -0.59
N GLN A 146 -0.66 10.71 -0.42
CA GLN A 146 -1.62 10.99 0.64
C GLN A 146 -1.94 9.72 1.42
N VAL A 147 -1.85 9.76 2.75
CA VAL A 147 -2.37 8.68 3.57
C VAL A 147 -3.89 8.81 3.66
N VAL A 148 -4.60 7.75 3.26
CA VAL A 148 -6.06 7.66 3.32
C VAL A 148 -6.45 6.69 4.42
N THR A 149 -7.29 7.16 5.33
CA THR A 149 -7.84 6.43 6.48
C THR A 149 -9.36 6.61 6.53
N ALA A 150 -10.02 6.06 7.56
CA ALA A 150 -11.44 6.28 7.77
C ALA A 150 -11.81 7.76 7.98
N GLU A 151 -10.87 8.59 8.48
CA GLU A 151 -11.12 10.02 8.74
C GLU A 151 -11.26 10.84 7.46
N ASN A 152 -10.52 10.52 6.41
CA ASN A 152 -10.48 11.31 5.18
C ASN A 152 -10.91 10.52 3.93
N GLY A 153 -11.24 9.23 4.07
CA GLY A 153 -11.56 8.33 2.96
C GLY A 153 -12.77 8.77 2.14
N GLN A 154 -13.82 9.29 2.77
CA GLN A 154 -14.99 9.78 2.03
C GLN A 154 -14.64 11.00 1.16
N ALA A 155 -13.98 11.99 1.74
CA ALA A 155 -13.53 13.17 0.99
C ALA A 155 -12.58 12.80 -0.15
N TYR A 156 -11.72 11.79 0.06
CA TYR A 156 -10.85 11.27 -1.00
C TYR A 156 -11.66 10.65 -2.16
N LEU A 157 -12.68 9.83 -1.87
CA LEU A 157 -13.54 9.24 -2.90
C LEU A 157 -14.33 10.31 -3.68
N ASP A 158 -14.88 11.31 -2.97
CA ASP A 158 -15.61 12.41 -3.59
C ASP A 158 -14.72 13.20 -4.58
N ASN A 159 -13.45 13.43 -4.20
CA ASN A 159 -12.46 14.06 -5.09
C ASN A 159 -12.12 13.20 -6.31
N LEU A 160 -11.99 11.87 -6.14
CA LEU A 160 -11.77 10.97 -7.28
C LEU A 160 -12.93 10.98 -8.27
N GLU A 161 -14.17 11.08 -7.79
CA GLU A 161 -15.34 11.18 -8.66
C GLU A 161 -15.42 12.52 -9.38
N ALA A 162 -15.10 13.60 -8.70
CA ALA A 162 -15.08 14.95 -9.30
C ALA A 162 -14.03 15.06 -10.44
N MET A 163 -12.94 14.32 -10.38
CA MET A 163 -11.91 14.29 -11.43
C MET A 163 -12.32 13.49 -12.69
N LYS A 164 -13.37 12.67 -12.61
CA LYS A 164 -13.88 11.88 -13.75
C LYS A 164 -14.87 12.61 -14.64
N GLY A 165 -15.43 13.73 -14.18
CA GLY A 165 -16.41 14.58 -14.88
C GLY A 165 -15.76 15.59 -15.74
#